data_4d3465f7b1d455a9a346aa897092fcd9
#
_entry.id   4d3465f7b1d455a9a346aa897092fcd9
#
_cell.length_a   1.000
_cell.length_b   1.000
_cell.length_c   1.000
_cell.angle_alpha   90.00
_cell.angle_beta   90.00
_cell.angle_gamma   90.00
#
_symmetry.space_group_name_H-M   'P 1'
#
loop_
_entity.id
_entity.type
_entity.pdbx_description
1 polymer ?
#
loop_
_entity_poly.entity_id
_entity_poly.type
_entity_poly.pdbx_seq_one_letter_code
_entity_poly.pdbx_strand_id
1 'polypeptide(L)' 'MATREEIEAILPKLGRGARINLKLKEGGEVLGTLYGVWDGQVFLEEEGMGPIELDRIENLLVRMRTEGPGLDAD' A
#
# COMPACT_ATOMS: atom_id res chain seq x y z
N MET A 1 10.02 3.59 -12.16
CA MET A 1 10.26 3.50 -10.72
C MET A 1 9.48 4.59 -10.01
N ALA A 2 8.74 4.23 -8.99
CA ALA A 2 7.90 5.21 -8.28
C ALA A 2 8.71 5.94 -7.23
N THR A 3 8.49 7.24 -7.11
CA THR A 3 9.11 8.01 -6.06
C THR A 3 8.26 7.92 -4.81
N ARG A 4 8.85 8.31 -3.69
CA ARG A 4 8.11 8.33 -2.44
C ARG A 4 6.87 9.22 -2.57
N GLU A 5 7.01 10.35 -3.25
CA GLU A 5 5.89 11.25 -3.38
C GLU A 5 4.77 10.65 -4.19
N GLU A 6 5.11 9.90 -5.22
CA GLU A 6 4.09 9.25 -6.02
C GLU A 6 3.36 8.19 -5.22
N ILE A 7 4.10 7.41 -4.45
CA ILE A 7 3.49 6.36 -3.64
C ILE A 7 2.61 6.98 -2.58
N GLU A 8 3.09 8.05 -1.96
CA GLU A 8 2.33 8.72 -0.92
C GLU A 8 1.04 9.32 -1.46
N ALA A 9 1.06 9.73 -2.73
CA ALA A 9 -0.13 10.30 -3.34
C ALA A 9 -1.12 9.21 -3.75
N ILE A 10 -0.62 8.05 -4.13
CA ILE A 10 -1.48 6.98 -4.63
C ILE A 10 -2.16 6.21 -3.51
N LEU A 11 -1.43 5.89 -2.46
CA LEU A 11 -1.93 4.99 -1.44
C LEU A 11 -3.26 5.45 -0.82
N PRO A 12 -3.41 6.73 -0.45
CA PRO A 12 -4.68 7.11 0.16
C PRO A 12 -5.87 6.96 -0.79
N LYS A 13 -5.61 6.98 -2.10
CA LYS A 13 -6.70 6.86 -3.05
C LYS A 13 -7.19 5.43 -3.20
N LEU A 14 -6.39 4.47 -2.75
CA LEU A 14 -6.77 3.08 -2.87
C LEU A 14 -7.82 2.68 -1.84
N GLY A 15 -7.82 3.36 -0.71
CA GLY A 15 -8.77 3.04 0.32
C GLY A 15 -8.33 1.89 1.19
N ARG A 16 -8.88 1.86 2.39
CA ARG A 16 -8.55 0.80 3.33
C ARG A 16 -9.09 -0.52 2.81
N GLY A 17 -8.28 -1.55 2.94
CA GLY A 17 -8.69 -2.87 2.49
C GLY A 17 -8.14 -3.23 1.13
N ALA A 18 -7.50 -2.30 0.44
CA ALA A 18 -6.90 -2.60 -0.84
C ALA A 18 -5.74 -3.57 -0.65
N ARG A 19 -5.62 -4.53 -1.55
CA ARG A 19 -4.52 -5.48 -1.48
C ARG A 19 -3.38 -5.00 -2.35
N ILE A 20 -2.23 -4.90 -1.74
CA ILE A 20 -1.08 -4.30 -2.39
C ILE A 20 0.16 -5.17 -2.23
N ASN A 21 1.11 -4.93 -3.10
CA ASN A 21 2.41 -5.55 -3.05
C ASN A 21 3.43 -4.43 -3.06
N LEU A 22 4.24 -4.37 -2.03
CA LEU A 22 5.26 -3.34 -1.90
C LEU A 22 6.62 -3.94 -2.19
N LYS A 23 7.30 -3.39 -3.18
CA LYS A 23 8.67 -3.81 -3.48
C LYS A 23 9.62 -2.90 -2.73
N LEU A 24 10.51 -3.50 -1.98
CA LEU A 24 11.42 -2.73 -1.14
C LEU A 24 12.73 -2.44 -1.87
N LYS A 25 13.32 -1.31 -1.56
CA LYS A 25 14.57 -0.92 -2.21
C LYS A 25 15.70 -1.89 -1.92
N GLU A 26 15.68 -2.48 -0.75
CA GLU A 26 16.74 -3.41 -0.38
C GLU A 26 16.52 -4.79 -0.97
N GLY A 27 15.44 -5.01 -1.66
CA GLY A 27 15.08 -6.32 -2.18
C GLY A 27 13.95 -6.90 -1.35
N GLY A 28 13.23 -7.82 -1.94
CA GLY A 28 12.13 -8.42 -1.24
C GLY A 28 10.82 -7.69 -1.50
N GLU A 29 9.74 -8.34 -1.10
CA GLU A 29 8.42 -7.83 -1.31
C GLU A 29 7.58 -8.05 -0.07
N VAL A 30 6.62 -7.15 0.14
CA VAL A 30 5.67 -7.27 1.22
C VAL A 30 4.28 -7.28 0.62
N LEU A 31 3.56 -8.36 0.85
CA LEU A 31 2.18 -8.48 0.40
C LEU A 31 1.28 -8.19 1.59
N GLY A 32 0.35 -7.30 1.41
CA GLY A 32 -0.52 -6.97 2.52
C GLY A 32 -1.76 -6.23 2.11
N THR A 33 -2.57 -5.95 3.12
CA THR A 33 -3.83 -5.24 2.95
C THR A 33 -3.66 -3.87 3.57
N LEU A 34 -3.98 -2.85 2.81
CA LEU A 34 -3.74 -1.49 3.24
C LEU A 34 -4.68 -1.10 4.37
N TYR A 35 -4.11 -0.59 5.44
CA TYR A 35 -4.88 -0.04 6.53
C TYR A 35 -4.88 1.49 6.47
N GLY A 36 -3.73 2.07 6.23
CA GLY A 36 -3.64 3.51 6.12
C GLY A 36 -2.22 3.95 5.91
N VAL A 37 -2.06 5.24 5.67
CA VAL A 37 -0.76 5.86 5.47
C VAL A 37 -0.74 7.15 6.26
N TRP A 38 0.19 7.25 7.19
CA TRP A 38 0.40 8.51 7.90
C TRP A 38 1.80 8.49 8.51
N ASP A 39 2.31 9.68 8.78
CA ASP A 39 3.62 9.85 9.38
C ASP A 39 4.72 9.24 8.51
N GLY A 40 4.55 9.24 7.21
CA GLY A 40 5.56 8.69 6.31
C GLY A 40 5.66 7.18 6.35
N GLN A 41 4.64 6.50 6.87
CA GLN A 41 4.65 5.06 7.01
C GLN A 41 3.36 4.46 6.47
N VAL A 42 3.49 3.26 5.94
CA VAL A 42 2.35 2.49 5.45
C VAL A 42 1.99 1.47 6.52
N PHE A 43 0.72 1.45 6.89
CA PHE A 43 0.23 0.51 7.88
C PHE A 43 -0.63 -0.54 7.19
N LEU A 44 -0.33 -1.81 7.49
CA LEU A 44 -1.06 -2.93 6.91
C LEU A 44 -1.94 -3.57 7.97
N GLU A 45 -2.99 -4.25 7.50
CA GLU A 45 -3.94 -4.85 8.43
C GLU A 45 -3.47 -6.16 9.01
N GLU A 46 -2.49 -6.79 8.38
CA GLU A 46 -2.02 -8.09 8.86
C GLU A 46 -1.33 -7.96 10.21
N GLU A 47 -1.66 -8.85 11.12
CA GLU A 47 -1.02 -8.86 12.42
C GLU A 47 0.43 -9.24 12.29
N GLY A 48 1.25 -8.63 13.12
CA GLY A 48 2.66 -8.95 13.09
C GLY A 48 3.45 -8.19 12.06
N MET A 49 2.79 -7.50 11.17
CA MET A 49 3.48 -6.68 10.21
C MET A 49 3.55 -5.28 10.75
N GLY A 50 4.74 -4.83 11.03
CA GLY A 50 4.92 -3.46 11.50
C GLY A 50 4.74 -2.48 10.37
N PRO A 51 4.76 -1.20 10.68
CA PRO A 51 4.66 -0.19 9.63
C PRO A 51 5.89 -0.21 8.75
N ILE A 52 5.70 0.15 7.51
CA ILE A 52 6.77 0.18 6.52
C ILE A 52 6.99 1.62 6.12
N GLU A 53 8.22 2.09 6.25
CA GLU A 53 8.51 3.47 5.91
C GLU A 53 8.46 3.66 4.41
N LEU A 54 7.85 4.75 4.00
CA LEU A 54 7.73 5.05 2.59
C LEU A 54 9.07 5.11 1.89
N ASP A 55 10.10 5.54 2.62
CA ASP A 55 11.42 5.65 2.03
C ASP A 55 12.02 4.30 1.66
N ARG A 56 11.50 3.23 2.21
CA ARG A 56 12.00 1.90 1.89
C ARG A 56 11.32 1.28 0.68
N ILE A 57 10.27 1.89 0.18
CA ILE A 57 9.48 1.31 -0.89
C ILE A 57 10.00 1.79 -2.23
N GLU A 58 10.34 0.85 -3.09
CA GLU A 58 10.78 1.17 -4.43
C GLU A 58 9.61 1.23 -5.40
N ASN A 59 8.64 0.36 -5.23
CA ASN A 59 7.52 0.32 -6.16
C ASN A 59 6.30 -0.26 -5.47
N LEU A 60 5.15 0.01 -6.04
CA LEU A 60 3.88 -0.41 -5.48
C LEU A 60 3.05 -1.03 -6.58
N LEU A 61 2.53 -2.22 -6.33
CA LEU A 61 1.59 -2.88 -7.23
C LEU A 61 0.27 -3.05 -6.51
N VAL A 62 -0.80 -2.64 -7.15
CA VAL A 62 -2.13 -2.78 -6.59
C VAL A 62 -2.73 -4.08 -7.10
N ARG A 63 -3.00 -5.00 -6.18
CA ARG A 63 -3.56 -6.29 -6.55
C ARG A 63 -5.07 -6.30 -6.53
N MET A 64 -5.66 -5.52 -5.62
CA MET A 64 -7.10 -5.45 -5.55
C MET A 64 -7.47 -4.13 -4.88
N ARG A 65 -8.39 -3.41 -5.50
CA ARG A 65 -8.86 -2.15 -4.96
C ARG A 65 -10.23 -2.34 -4.35
N THR A 66 -10.49 -1.57 -3.31
CA THR A 66 -11.77 -1.68 -2.64
C THR A 66 -12.54 -0.39 -2.66
N GLU A 67 -12.01 0.61 -3.32
CA GLU A 67 -12.70 1.87 -3.36
C GLU A 67 -13.89 1.79 -4.28
N GLY A 68 -14.89 2.54 -3.97
CA GLY A 68 -16.02 2.66 -4.86
C GLY A 68 -17.02 1.55 -4.71
N PRO A 69 -18.26 1.92 -4.57
CA PRO A 69 -19.29 0.91 -4.39
C PRO A 69 -19.51 0.05 -5.61
N GLY A 70 -19.12 0.53 -6.74
CA GLY A 70 -19.33 -0.22 -7.93
C GLY A 70 -18.59 -1.52 -7.98
N LEU A 71 -17.60 -1.65 -7.16
CA LEU A 71 -16.83 -2.87 -7.17
C LEU A 71 -17.65 -4.05 -6.74
N ASP A 72 -18.61 -3.81 -5.92
CA ASP A 72 -19.33 -4.90 -5.38
C ASP A 72 -20.44 -5.35 -6.20
N ALA A 73 -20.76 -4.60 -7.08
CA ALA A 73 -21.90 -4.99 -7.84
C ALA A 73 -21.67 -6.25 -8.53
N ASP A 74 -21.55 -6.22 -8.29
CA ASP A 74 -21.52 -7.08 -8.85
C ASP A 74 -21.69 -7.47 -8.90
#